data_8c152f984ce68b8532ba0dbab2bfcbeb
#
_entry.id   8c152f984ce68b8532ba0dbab2bfcbeb
#
_cell.length_a   1.000
_cell.length_b   1.000
_cell.length_c   1.000
_cell.angle_alpha   90.00
_cell.angle_beta   90.00
_cell.angle_gamma   90.00
#
_symmetry.space_group_name_H-M   'P 1'
#
loop_
_entity.id
_entity.type
_entity.pdbx_description
1 polymer ?
#
loop_
_entity_poly.entity_id
_entity_poly.type
_entity_poly.pdbx_seq_one_letter_code
_entity_poly.pdbx_strand_id
1 'polypeptide(L)'
;MLNTRQVAGLLYSMGHTFDNLDSTYLATEEFLSTSDPHAIGSRADLDLLEDLRDAAAYTLHHDYSHGLDVDFIRGINAQLRRTAALEPGVLRDRANIMVHTMAGDYTPAVPDAARIKGILDAANKGPGTPADAARLFASLARMQPFGDGNKRTALLAANGLLLMRGEDKAMIVPTTDPERHEFNKLLGDWYMKGDPAVIDRLVDFNMQVDGLDDYGHPLFIASNTADQPAAPERARSAAR
;
A
#
# COMPACT_ATOMS: atom_id res chain seq x y z
N MET A 1 -17.42 -0.42 2.01
CA MET A 1 -16.52 0.64 2.57
C MET A 1 -15.63 -0.03 3.60
N LEU A 2 -14.31 0.23 3.58
CA LEU A 2 -13.39 -0.35 4.56
C LEU A 2 -13.73 0.13 5.98
N ASN A 3 -13.64 -0.76 6.97
CA ASN A 3 -13.78 -0.42 8.37
C ASN A 3 -12.43 0.03 8.97
N THR A 4 -12.45 0.57 10.20
CA THR A 4 -11.25 1.09 10.88
C THR A 4 -10.14 0.05 10.96
N ARG A 5 -10.46 -1.21 11.22
CA ARG A 5 -9.49 -2.30 11.33
C ARG A 5 -8.79 -2.58 10.00
N GLN A 6 -9.55 -2.59 8.90
CA GLN A 6 -8.98 -2.76 7.55
C GLN A 6 -8.08 -1.58 7.17
N VAL A 7 -8.48 -0.36 7.52
CA VAL A 7 -7.65 0.83 7.32
C VAL A 7 -6.39 0.74 8.18
N ALA A 8 -6.49 0.31 9.44
CA ALA A 8 -5.33 0.13 10.31
C ALA A 8 -4.35 -0.90 9.72
N GLY A 9 -4.83 -2.05 9.25
CA GLY A 9 -4.01 -3.06 8.58
C GLY A 9 -3.32 -2.51 7.32
N LEU A 10 -4.04 -1.73 6.52
CA LEU A 10 -3.49 -1.10 5.32
C LEU A 10 -2.37 -0.10 5.68
N LEU A 11 -2.61 0.81 6.62
CA LEU A 11 -1.63 1.82 7.01
C LEU A 11 -0.40 1.21 7.70
N TYR A 12 -0.64 0.26 8.60
CA TYR A 12 0.42 -0.47 9.28
C TYR A 12 1.32 -1.21 8.27
N SER A 13 0.73 -2.01 7.38
CA SER A 13 1.49 -2.77 6.39
C SER A 13 2.30 -1.87 5.47
N MET A 14 1.71 -0.76 5.05
CA MET A 14 2.36 0.23 4.19
C MET A 14 3.53 0.91 4.89
N GLY A 15 3.30 1.42 6.11
CA GLY A 15 4.32 2.10 6.90
C GLY A 15 5.47 1.16 7.28
N HIS A 16 5.15 -0.04 7.76
CA HIS A 16 6.16 -1.02 8.19
C HIS A 16 7.01 -1.54 7.02
N THR A 17 6.38 -1.83 5.88
CA THR A 17 7.10 -2.44 4.73
C THR A 17 7.84 -1.42 3.87
N PHE A 18 7.35 -0.17 3.79
CA PHE A 18 7.92 0.82 2.89
C PHE A 18 8.72 1.93 3.57
N ASP A 19 8.41 2.27 4.83
CA ASP A 19 8.88 3.47 5.50
C ASP A 19 9.47 3.22 6.89
N ASN A 20 9.72 1.97 7.28
CA ASN A 20 10.28 1.57 8.58
C ASN A 20 9.47 2.08 9.79
N LEU A 21 8.15 2.00 9.73
CA LEU A 21 7.28 2.29 10.86
C LEU A 21 7.61 1.35 12.02
N ASP A 22 7.97 1.92 13.17
CA ASP A 22 8.29 1.16 14.39
C ASP A 22 7.04 0.92 15.27
N SER A 23 6.00 1.73 15.10
CA SER A 23 4.74 1.61 15.85
C SER A 23 4.05 0.28 15.52
N THR A 24 3.44 -0.33 16.56
CA THR A 24 2.74 -1.61 16.41
C THR A 24 1.39 -1.43 15.69
N TYR A 25 0.86 -2.54 15.18
CA TYR A 25 -0.51 -2.55 14.62
C TYR A 25 -1.56 -2.02 15.61
N LEU A 26 -1.48 -2.46 16.88
CA LEU A 26 -2.44 -2.03 17.91
C LEU A 26 -2.35 -0.52 18.17
N ALA A 27 -1.15 0.05 18.22
CA ALA A 27 -0.97 1.49 18.36
C ALA A 27 -1.54 2.24 17.14
N THR A 28 -1.33 1.71 15.94
CA THR A 28 -1.91 2.25 14.70
C THR A 28 -3.44 2.22 14.73
N GLU A 29 -4.04 1.10 15.14
CA GLU A 29 -5.50 0.95 15.27
C GLU A 29 -6.08 1.92 16.32
N GLU A 30 -5.41 2.03 17.48
CA GLU A 30 -5.79 2.98 18.54
C GLU A 30 -5.73 4.42 18.05
N PHE A 31 -4.63 4.82 17.41
CA PHE A 31 -4.49 6.16 16.82
C PHE A 31 -5.62 6.47 15.83
N LEU A 32 -5.94 5.54 14.93
CA LEU A 32 -7.01 5.74 13.95
C LEU A 32 -8.40 5.82 14.59
N SER A 33 -8.63 5.07 15.67
CA SER A 33 -9.91 5.02 16.36
C SER A 33 -10.17 6.23 17.24
N THR A 34 -9.12 6.73 17.90
CA THR A 34 -9.22 7.79 18.93
C THR A 34 -8.73 9.16 18.42
N SER A 35 -7.89 9.16 17.38
CA SER A 35 -7.11 10.33 16.93
C SER A 35 -6.18 10.88 18.02
N ASP A 36 -5.84 10.07 19.04
CA ASP A 36 -4.91 10.46 20.08
C ASP A 36 -3.47 10.29 19.62
N PRO A 37 -2.69 11.37 19.46
CA PRO A 37 -1.29 11.28 19.05
C PRO A 37 -0.41 10.59 20.12
N HIS A 38 -0.84 10.51 21.36
CA HIS A 38 -0.10 9.83 22.44
C HIS A 38 -0.11 8.29 22.30
N ALA A 39 -0.98 7.72 21.45
CA ALA A 39 -0.92 6.31 21.09
C ALA A 39 0.37 5.95 20.34
N ILE A 40 1.05 6.94 19.74
CA ILE A 40 2.24 6.75 18.90
C ILE A 40 3.49 7.24 19.64
N GLY A 41 4.46 6.34 19.81
CA GLY A 41 5.64 6.58 20.65
C GLY A 41 6.72 7.48 20.02
N SER A 42 6.71 7.71 18.71
CA SER A 42 7.70 8.56 18.04
C SER A 42 7.05 9.63 17.18
N ARG A 43 7.71 10.79 17.09
CA ARG A 43 7.25 11.88 16.22
C ARG A 43 7.29 11.50 14.74
N ALA A 44 8.31 10.75 14.33
CA ALA A 44 8.46 10.32 12.94
C ALA A 44 7.32 9.37 12.53
N ASP A 45 6.97 8.42 13.39
CA ASP A 45 5.85 7.50 13.15
C ASP A 45 4.52 8.26 13.14
N LEU A 46 4.35 9.23 14.04
CA LEU A 46 3.13 10.05 14.07
C LEU A 46 2.97 10.84 12.77
N ASP A 47 4.01 11.53 12.31
CA ASP A 47 3.99 12.29 11.07
C ASP A 47 3.69 11.37 9.86
N LEU A 48 4.27 10.16 9.85
CA LEU A 48 3.99 9.15 8.83
C LEU A 48 2.53 8.68 8.89
N LEU A 49 2.03 8.29 10.06
CA LEU A 49 0.66 7.78 10.22
C LEU A 49 -0.40 8.86 9.96
N GLU A 50 -0.12 10.12 10.28
CA GLU A 50 -0.98 11.25 9.91
C GLU A 50 -1.07 11.43 8.39
N ASP A 51 0.04 11.36 7.67
CA ASP A 51 0.07 11.43 6.22
C ASP A 51 -0.68 10.24 5.60
N LEU A 52 -0.43 9.02 6.09
CA LEU A 52 -1.10 7.82 5.61
C LEU A 52 -2.61 7.85 5.88
N ARG A 53 -3.03 8.32 7.06
CA ARG A 53 -4.45 8.51 7.39
C ARG A 53 -5.12 9.50 6.44
N ASP A 54 -4.49 10.66 6.22
CA ASP A 54 -5.03 11.70 5.37
C ASP A 54 -5.14 11.18 3.90
N ALA A 55 -4.15 10.46 3.41
CA ALA A 55 -4.14 9.85 2.08
C ALA A 55 -5.18 8.72 1.94
N ALA A 56 -5.35 7.89 2.98
CA ALA A 56 -6.40 6.88 3.01
C ALA A 56 -7.80 7.52 3.05
N ALA A 57 -8.00 8.56 3.86
CA ALA A 57 -9.26 9.31 3.90
C ALA A 57 -9.61 9.91 2.53
N TYR A 58 -8.64 10.50 1.84
CA TYR A 58 -8.82 10.98 0.47
C TYR A 58 -9.27 9.83 -0.46
N THR A 59 -8.62 8.68 -0.39
CA THR A 59 -8.97 7.50 -1.19
C THR A 59 -10.37 6.98 -0.87
N LEU A 60 -10.72 6.86 0.41
CA LEU A 60 -12.02 6.33 0.86
C LEU A 60 -13.21 7.21 0.47
N HIS A 61 -13.01 8.53 0.40
CA HIS A 61 -14.08 9.49 0.11
C HIS A 61 -14.06 10.02 -1.32
N HIS A 62 -13.18 9.48 -2.18
CA HIS A 62 -13.09 9.90 -3.58
C HIS A 62 -14.35 9.54 -4.36
N ASP A 63 -14.76 10.43 -5.29
CA ASP A 63 -15.84 10.14 -6.23
C ASP A 63 -15.31 9.32 -7.41
N TYR A 64 -15.61 8.05 -7.42
CA TYR A 64 -15.20 7.11 -8.47
C TYR A 64 -16.10 7.09 -9.71
N SER A 65 -17.07 8.00 -9.85
CA SER A 65 -17.99 8.03 -10.99
C SER A 65 -17.30 8.16 -12.35
N HIS A 66 -16.10 8.74 -12.36
CA HIS A 66 -15.27 8.91 -13.57
C HIS A 66 -14.12 7.91 -13.69
N GLY A 67 -14.04 6.92 -12.78
CA GLY A 67 -12.94 5.97 -12.71
C GLY A 67 -11.69 6.56 -12.03
N LEU A 68 -10.57 5.84 -12.16
CA LEU A 68 -9.28 6.30 -11.67
C LEU A 68 -8.60 7.16 -12.74
N ASP A 69 -8.09 8.31 -12.36
CA ASP A 69 -7.37 9.21 -13.26
C ASP A 69 -6.06 9.74 -12.65
N VAL A 70 -5.36 10.56 -13.40
CA VAL A 70 -4.08 11.15 -12.96
C VAL A 70 -4.30 12.10 -11.78
N ASP A 71 -5.40 12.82 -11.74
CA ASP A 71 -5.69 13.76 -10.65
C ASP A 71 -6.03 13.00 -9.36
N PHE A 72 -6.62 11.82 -9.45
CA PHE A 72 -6.81 10.93 -8.30
C PHE A 72 -5.48 10.54 -7.66
N ILE A 73 -4.52 10.02 -8.43
CA ILE A 73 -3.21 9.62 -7.84
C ILE A 73 -2.39 10.83 -7.36
N ARG A 74 -2.53 11.98 -8.00
CA ARG A 74 -1.96 13.24 -7.52
C ARG A 74 -2.58 13.68 -6.21
N GLY A 75 -3.90 13.55 -6.09
CA GLY A 75 -4.63 13.85 -4.87
C GLY A 75 -4.22 12.98 -3.69
N ILE A 76 -4.00 11.67 -3.90
CA ILE A 76 -3.43 10.77 -2.89
C ILE A 76 -2.04 11.27 -2.45
N ASN A 77 -1.13 11.47 -3.41
CA ASN A 77 0.25 11.87 -3.10
C ASN A 77 0.31 13.25 -2.43
N ALA A 78 -0.60 14.17 -2.78
CA ALA A 78 -0.70 15.49 -2.18
C ALA A 78 -1.02 15.50 -0.68
N GLN A 79 -1.47 14.37 -0.12
CA GLN A 79 -1.70 14.24 1.32
C GLN A 79 -0.42 13.93 2.11
N LEU A 80 0.64 13.45 1.44
CA LEU A 80 1.92 13.07 2.07
C LEU A 80 2.78 14.32 2.33
N ARG A 81 2.31 15.22 3.18
CA ARG A 81 2.88 16.57 3.35
C ARG A 81 4.00 16.63 4.37
N ARG A 82 4.01 15.70 5.34
CA ARG A 82 4.97 15.69 6.45
C ARG A 82 6.19 14.84 6.12
N THR A 83 6.00 13.78 5.34
CA THR A 83 7.01 12.74 5.06
C THR A 83 7.48 12.68 3.62
N ALA A 84 6.75 13.25 2.66
CA ALA A 84 7.21 13.31 1.27
C ALA A 84 8.30 14.39 1.13
N ALA A 85 9.42 14.00 0.53
CA ALA A 85 10.61 14.85 0.47
C ALA A 85 10.44 16.08 -0.42
N LEU A 86 9.64 16.02 -1.49
CA LEU A 86 9.54 17.07 -2.50
C LEU A 86 8.13 17.14 -3.10
N GLU A 87 7.57 18.33 -3.16
CA GLU A 87 6.38 18.74 -3.90
C GLU A 87 5.26 17.68 -3.99
N PRO A 88 4.61 17.32 -2.86
CA PRO A 88 3.54 16.33 -2.84
C PRO A 88 2.46 16.65 -3.88
N GLY A 89 2.03 15.63 -4.63
CA GLY A 89 1.00 15.74 -5.67
C GLY A 89 1.51 16.29 -7.02
N VAL A 90 2.80 16.65 -7.13
CA VAL A 90 3.39 17.12 -8.37
C VAL A 90 4.10 15.98 -9.08
N LEU A 91 3.74 15.72 -10.36
CA LEU A 91 4.47 14.76 -11.17
C LEU A 91 5.88 15.26 -11.40
N ARG A 92 6.88 14.42 -11.17
CA ARG A 92 8.28 14.83 -11.44
C ARG A 92 8.54 15.02 -12.94
N ASP A 93 9.35 15.98 -13.23
CA ASP A 93 9.77 16.36 -14.59
C ASP A 93 11.23 15.96 -14.90
N ARG A 94 11.91 15.29 -13.95
CA ARG A 94 13.34 14.95 -14.02
C ARG A 94 13.56 13.49 -13.65
N ALA A 95 14.62 12.90 -14.22
CA ALA A 95 15.14 11.58 -13.83
C ALA A 95 16.14 11.75 -12.66
N ASN A 96 15.66 12.32 -11.54
CA ASN A 96 16.48 12.74 -10.40
C ASN A 96 16.29 11.87 -9.15
N ILE A 97 15.60 10.74 -9.28
CA ILE A 97 15.40 9.81 -8.18
C ILE A 97 16.07 8.47 -8.49
N MET A 98 16.53 7.82 -7.45
CA MET A 98 17.05 6.46 -7.49
C MET A 98 16.32 5.65 -6.41
N VAL A 99 15.86 4.47 -6.76
CA VAL A 99 15.18 3.55 -5.86
C VAL A 99 16.12 2.39 -5.56
N HIS A 100 16.54 2.29 -4.31
CA HIS A 100 17.30 1.14 -3.85
C HIS A 100 16.36 -0.06 -3.69
N THR A 101 16.69 -1.14 -4.37
CA THR A 101 15.93 -2.39 -4.30
C THR A 101 16.84 -3.55 -3.95
N MET A 102 16.27 -4.67 -3.55
CA MET A 102 17.03 -5.90 -3.32
C MET A 102 17.69 -6.45 -4.60
N ALA A 103 17.20 -6.05 -5.78
CA ALA A 103 17.74 -6.46 -7.07
C ALA A 103 18.76 -5.45 -7.64
N GLY A 104 19.02 -4.35 -6.93
CA GLY A 104 19.94 -3.27 -7.33
C GLY A 104 19.29 -1.90 -7.39
N ASP A 105 20.04 -0.93 -7.84
CA ASP A 105 19.58 0.47 -7.95
C ASP A 105 18.77 0.68 -9.23
N TYR A 106 17.55 1.17 -9.09
CA TYR A 106 16.65 1.48 -10.18
C TYR A 106 16.51 2.99 -10.37
N THR A 107 16.89 3.48 -11.55
CA THR A 107 16.64 4.87 -11.96
C THR A 107 15.48 4.91 -12.94
N PRO A 108 14.28 5.35 -12.51
CA PRO A 108 13.12 5.42 -13.37
C PRO A 108 13.26 6.56 -14.37
N ALA A 109 12.79 6.35 -15.59
CA ALA A 109 12.66 7.42 -16.58
C ALA A 109 11.74 8.54 -16.06
N VAL A 110 11.83 9.73 -16.66
CA VAL A 110 10.84 10.79 -16.41
C VAL A 110 9.45 10.25 -16.71
N PRO A 111 8.47 10.41 -15.80
CA PRO A 111 7.14 9.88 -16.01
C PRO A 111 6.47 10.57 -17.20
N ASP A 112 5.90 9.76 -18.08
CA ASP A 112 5.06 10.22 -19.18
C ASP A 112 3.59 10.17 -18.74
N ALA A 113 2.91 11.30 -18.76
CA ALA A 113 1.50 11.40 -18.39
C ALA A 113 0.60 10.46 -19.22
N ALA A 114 0.93 10.23 -20.50
CA ALA A 114 0.18 9.31 -21.35
C ALA A 114 0.36 7.84 -20.90
N ARG A 115 1.56 7.47 -20.45
CA ARG A 115 1.80 6.12 -19.90
C ARG A 115 1.12 5.92 -18.56
N ILE A 116 1.15 6.93 -17.67
CA ILE A 116 0.41 6.88 -16.40
C ILE A 116 -1.08 6.70 -16.70
N LYS A 117 -1.63 7.54 -17.60
CA LYS A 117 -3.02 7.40 -18.03
C LYS A 117 -3.32 6.01 -18.61
N GLY A 118 -2.43 5.46 -19.42
CA GLY A 118 -2.58 4.11 -19.98
C GLY A 118 -2.68 3.02 -18.92
N ILE A 119 -1.91 3.11 -17.82
CA ILE A 119 -1.99 2.19 -16.68
C ILE A 119 -3.37 2.30 -16.00
N LEU A 120 -3.81 3.53 -15.73
CA LEU A 120 -5.12 3.79 -15.08
C LEU A 120 -6.29 3.39 -15.98
N ASP A 121 -6.23 3.69 -17.28
CA ASP A 121 -7.25 3.27 -18.25
C ASP A 121 -7.37 1.74 -18.34
N ALA A 122 -6.24 1.03 -18.26
CA ALA A 122 -6.24 -0.44 -18.25
C ALA A 122 -6.94 -0.99 -16.99
N ALA A 123 -6.65 -0.41 -15.82
CA ALA A 123 -7.33 -0.76 -14.57
C ALA A 123 -8.83 -0.43 -14.61
N ASN A 124 -9.20 0.71 -15.15
CA ASN A 124 -10.61 1.11 -15.30
C ASN A 124 -11.42 0.17 -16.20
N LYS A 125 -10.78 -0.38 -17.23
CA LYS A 125 -11.42 -1.31 -18.18
C LYS A 125 -11.51 -2.74 -17.66
N GLY A 126 -10.63 -3.11 -16.75
CA GLY A 126 -10.57 -4.44 -16.15
C GLY A 126 -11.73 -4.69 -15.18
N PRO A 127 -11.93 -5.95 -14.75
CA PRO A 127 -12.93 -6.30 -13.75
C PRO A 127 -12.65 -5.69 -12.37
N GLY A 128 -11.41 -5.29 -12.08
CA GLY A 128 -10.98 -4.71 -10.80
C GLY A 128 -10.89 -5.73 -9.68
N THR A 129 -10.45 -6.93 -10.03
CA THR A 129 -10.17 -8.01 -9.07
C THR A 129 -8.98 -7.66 -8.18
N PRO A 130 -8.75 -8.39 -7.07
CA PRO A 130 -7.52 -8.26 -6.29
C PRO A 130 -6.24 -8.43 -7.13
N ALA A 131 -6.24 -9.30 -8.14
CA ALA A 131 -5.11 -9.45 -9.07
C ALA A 131 -4.90 -8.19 -9.94
N ASP A 132 -5.99 -7.53 -10.37
CA ASP A 132 -5.91 -6.25 -11.09
C ASP A 132 -5.36 -5.14 -10.18
N ALA A 133 -5.77 -5.13 -8.91
CA ALA A 133 -5.26 -4.18 -7.92
C ALA A 133 -3.75 -4.39 -7.67
N ALA A 134 -3.30 -5.63 -7.52
CA ALA A 134 -1.87 -5.94 -7.37
C ALA A 134 -1.07 -5.53 -8.63
N ARG A 135 -1.62 -5.72 -9.81
CA ARG A 135 -1.01 -5.28 -11.07
C ARG A 135 -0.95 -3.76 -11.18
N LEU A 136 -2.01 -3.06 -10.79
CA LEU A 136 -2.04 -1.59 -10.75
C LEU A 136 -0.98 -1.05 -9.78
N PHE A 137 -0.93 -1.60 -8.56
CA PHE A 137 0.11 -1.27 -7.58
C PHE A 137 1.51 -1.41 -8.18
N ALA A 138 1.86 -2.59 -8.69
CA ALA A 138 3.19 -2.87 -9.22
C ALA A 138 3.55 -1.95 -10.40
N SER A 139 2.59 -1.65 -11.27
CA SER A 139 2.79 -0.81 -12.45
C SER A 139 3.05 0.65 -12.07
N LEU A 140 2.25 1.22 -11.17
CA LEU A 140 2.45 2.59 -10.67
C LEU A 140 3.72 2.70 -9.82
N ALA A 141 3.98 1.71 -8.97
CA ALA A 141 5.17 1.68 -8.14
C ALA A 141 6.45 1.68 -8.98
N ARG A 142 6.51 0.92 -10.09
CA ARG A 142 7.65 0.96 -11.02
C ARG A 142 7.75 2.26 -11.80
N MET A 143 6.61 2.87 -12.17
CA MET A 143 6.59 4.13 -12.91
C MET A 143 7.20 5.29 -12.11
N GLN A 144 7.11 5.26 -10.79
CA GLN A 144 7.65 6.32 -9.91
C GLN A 144 7.21 7.73 -10.35
N PRO A 145 5.91 8.03 -10.42
CA PRO A 145 5.42 9.31 -10.96
C PRO A 145 5.80 10.55 -10.15
N PHE A 146 6.10 10.39 -8.86
CA PHE A 146 6.36 11.50 -7.93
C PHE A 146 7.80 11.51 -7.44
N GLY A 147 8.21 12.61 -6.80
CA GLY A 147 9.52 12.74 -6.16
C GLY A 147 9.70 11.78 -4.98
N ASP A 148 8.62 11.51 -4.24
CA ASP A 148 8.56 10.54 -3.14
C ASP A 148 7.12 10.01 -2.93
N GLY A 149 6.95 9.04 -2.02
CA GLY A 149 5.65 8.46 -1.66
C GLY A 149 5.04 7.55 -2.74
N ASN A 150 5.82 7.13 -3.74
CA ASN A 150 5.32 6.39 -4.90
C ASN A 150 4.69 5.04 -4.54
N LYS A 151 5.31 4.24 -3.66
CA LYS A 151 4.76 2.94 -3.23
C LYS A 151 3.48 3.13 -2.41
N ARG A 152 3.46 4.15 -1.54
CA ARG A 152 2.28 4.53 -0.74
C ARG A 152 1.11 4.92 -1.65
N THR A 153 1.36 5.83 -2.57
CA THR A 153 0.37 6.26 -3.57
C THR A 153 -0.14 5.09 -4.42
N ALA A 154 0.76 4.22 -4.88
CA ALA A 154 0.40 3.06 -5.71
C ALA A 154 -0.48 2.07 -4.95
N LEU A 155 -0.19 1.78 -3.66
CA LEU A 155 -0.99 0.87 -2.85
C LEU A 155 -2.37 1.46 -2.54
N LEU A 156 -2.46 2.75 -2.25
CA LEU A 156 -3.75 3.42 -2.07
C LEU A 156 -4.56 3.49 -3.38
N ALA A 157 -3.90 3.71 -4.52
CA ALA A 157 -4.58 3.65 -5.82
C ALA A 157 -5.13 2.25 -6.15
N ALA A 158 -4.39 1.20 -5.79
CA ALA A 158 -4.87 -0.19 -5.91
C ALA A 158 -6.11 -0.44 -5.03
N ASN A 159 -6.10 0.07 -3.80
CA ASN A 159 -7.29 0.02 -2.93
C ASN A 159 -8.44 0.87 -3.47
N GLY A 160 -8.15 2.01 -4.12
CA GLY A 160 -9.15 2.81 -4.83
C GLY A 160 -9.84 2.02 -5.94
N LEU A 161 -9.10 1.18 -6.68
CA LEU A 161 -9.69 0.28 -7.68
C LEU A 161 -10.67 -0.71 -7.05
N LEU A 162 -10.29 -1.34 -5.94
CA LEU A 162 -11.16 -2.27 -5.20
C LEU A 162 -12.43 -1.57 -4.71
N LEU A 163 -12.29 -0.38 -4.11
CA LEU A 163 -13.42 0.43 -3.64
C LEU A 163 -14.37 0.83 -4.78
N MET A 164 -13.82 1.27 -5.91
CA MET A 164 -14.59 1.62 -7.11
C MET A 164 -15.45 0.46 -7.62
N ARG A 165 -14.99 -0.77 -7.43
CA ARG A 165 -15.72 -2.00 -7.83
C ARG A 165 -16.65 -2.54 -6.75
N GLY A 166 -16.70 -1.88 -5.59
CA GLY A 166 -17.54 -2.32 -4.47
C GLY A 166 -16.98 -3.53 -3.72
N GLU A 167 -15.69 -3.83 -3.92
CA GLU A 167 -15.02 -4.88 -3.18
C GLU A 167 -14.95 -4.51 -1.68
N ASP A 168 -15.15 -5.51 -0.85
CA ASP A 168 -15.13 -5.37 0.60
C ASP A 168 -13.78 -5.76 1.23
N LYS A 169 -12.74 -5.87 0.39
CA LYS A 169 -11.39 -6.26 0.77
C LYS A 169 -10.43 -5.11 0.62
N ALA A 170 -9.45 -5.03 1.51
CA ALA A 170 -8.30 -4.14 1.38
C ALA A 170 -7.08 -4.94 0.93
N MET A 171 -6.36 -4.41 -0.07
CA MET A 171 -5.04 -4.91 -0.40
C MET A 171 -4.04 -4.36 0.60
N ILE A 172 -3.32 -5.22 1.28
CA ILE A 172 -2.17 -4.92 2.13
C ILE A 172 -0.90 -5.58 1.57
N VAL A 173 0.25 -5.29 2.17
CA VAL A 173 1.54 -5.90 1.81
C VAL A 173 2.11 -6.67 2.99
N PRO A 174 2.95 -7.71 2.77
CA PRO A 174 3.51 -8.49 3.87
C PRO A 174 4.39 -7.64 4.77
N THR A 175 4.29 -7.87 6.08
CA THR A 175 5.06 -7.16 7.11
C THR A 175 6.13 -8.05 7.75
N THR A 176 5.97 -9.37 7.69
CA THR A 176 6.87 -10.36 8.30
C THR A 176 7.64 -11.17 7.28
N ASP A 177 8.83 -11.62 7.64
CA ASP A 177 9.64 -12.54 6.84
C ASP A 177 9.17 -14.01 7.05
N PRO A 178 9.23 -14.87 6.03
CA PRO A 178 9.91 -14.66 4.74
C PRO A 178 9.11 -13.90 3.67
N GLU A 179 7.81 -13.68 3.85
CA GLU A 179 6.90 -13.14 2.83
C GLU A 179 7.27 -11.71 2.44
N ARG A 180 7.62 -10.87 3.41
CA ARG A 180 8.08 -9.50 3.15
C ARG A 180 9.37 -9.48 2.31
N HIS A 181 10.30 -10.38 2.61
CA HIS A 181 11.53 -10.51 1.85
C HIS A 181 11.25 -10.90 0.39
N GLU A 182 10.43 -11.93 0.16
CA GLU A 182 10.10 -12.38 -1.20
C GLU A 182 9.30 -11.31 -1.97
N PHE A 183 8.35 -10.63 -1.31
CA PHE A 183 7.62 -9.49 -1.90
C PHE A 183 8.58 -8.39 -2.38
N ASN A 184 9.50 -7.95 -1.52
CA ASN A 184 10.46 -6.90 -1.85
C ASN A 184 11.43 -7.33 -2.96
N LYS A 185 11.81 -8.61 -3.00
CA LYS A 185 12.66 -9.17 -4.05
C LYS A 185 11.92 -9.19 -5.40
N LEU A 186 10.68 -9.68 -5.44
CA LEU A 186 9.86 -9.69 -6.65
C LEU A 186 9.57 -8.28 -7.16
N LEU A 187 9.28 -7.33 -6.27
CA LEU A 187 9.08 -5.93 -6.62
C LEU A 187 10.37 -5.30 -7.16
N GLY A 188 11.52 -5.58 -6.56
CA GLY A 188 12.83 -5.16 -7.06
C GLY A 188 13.15 -5.75 -8.43
N ASP A 189 12.92 -7.04 -8.62
CA ASP A 189 13.07 -7.71 -9.93
C ASP A 189 12.16 -7.07 -11.00
N TRP A 190 10.91 -6.73 -10.64
CA TRP A 190 10.01 -6.03 -11.52
C TRP A 190 10.53 -4.62 -11.90
N TYR A 191 11.06 -3.88 -10.93
CA TYR A 191 11.65 -2.57 -11.19
C TYR A 191 12.78 -2.67 -12.21
N MET A 192 13.72 -3.61 -11.98
CA MET A 192 14.91 -3.75 -12.82
C MET A 192 14.59 -4.28 -14.23
N LYS A 193 13.76 -5.32 -14.33
CA LYS A 193 13.55 -6.04 -15.60
C LYS A 193 12.43 -5.45 -16.44
N GLY A 194 11.32 -5.01 -15.81
CA GLY A 194 10.12 -4.56 -16.52
C GLY A 194 9.47 -5.64 -17.38
N ASP A 195 9.80 -6.90 -17.12
CA ASP A 195 9.31 -8.06 -17.87
C ASP A 195 7.90 -8.45 -17.39
N PRO A 196 6.92 -8.61 -18.31
CA PRO A 196 5.58 -9.06 -17.94
C PRO A 196 5.54 -10.34 -17.11
N ALA A 197 6.44 -11.29 -17.35
CA ALA A 197 6.52 -12.52 -16.56
C ALA A 197 6.95 -12.26 -15.10
N VAL A 198 7.62 -11.16 -14.80
CA VAL A 198 8.00 -10.79 -13.43
C VAL A 198 6.82 -10.17 -12.70
N ILE A 199 6.08 -9.27 -13.37
CA ILE A 199 4.87 -8.70 -12.75
C ILE A 199 3.81 -9.77 -12.53
N ASP A 200 3.66 -10.74 -13.44
CA ASP A 200 2.73 -11.85 -13.26
C ASP A 200 3.09 -12.68 -12.02
N ARG A 201 4.37 -12.98 -11.81
CA ARG A 201 4.82 -13.68 -10.59
C ARG A 201 4.56 -12.88 -9.31
N LEU A 202 4.74 -11.55 -9.33
CA LEU A 202 4.43 -10.70 -8.19
C LEU A 202 2.92 -10.71 -7.89
N VAL A 203 2.08 -10.67 -8.93
CA VAL A 203 0.62 -10.76 -8.79
C VAL A 203 0.23 -12.13 -8.23
N ASP A 204 0.75 -13.22 -8.79
CA ASP A 204 0.49 -14.58 -8.32
C ASP A 204 0.93 -14.75 -6.87
N PHE A 205 2.09 -14.21 -6.50
CA PHE A 205 2.56 -14.20 -5.12
C PHE A 205 1.55 -13.51 -4.19
N ASN A 206 1.11 -12.30 -4.52
CA ASN A 206 0.12 -11.58 -3.73
C ASN A 206 -1.23 -12.31 -3.62
N MET A 207 -1.58 -13.16 -4.60
CA MET A 207 -2.82 -13.93 -4.59
C MET A 207 -2.73 -15.25 -3.83
N GLN A 208 -1.53 -15.85 -3.75
CA GLN A 208 -1.31 -17.18 -3.18
C GLN A 208 -0.81 -17.14 -1.73
N VAL A 209 -0.15 -16.05 -1.35
CA VAL A 209 0.38 -15.94 0.00
C VAL A 209 -0.77 -15.61 0.93
N ASP A 210 -1.04 -16.49 1.89
CA ASP A 210 -1.73 -16.16 3.12
C ASP A 210 -0.82 -15.25 3.97
N GLY A 211 -0.29 -14.20 3.33
CA GLY A 211 0.65 -13.28 3.94
C GLY A 211 -0.01 -12.65 5.14
N LEU A 212 0.61 -12.87 6.29
CA LEU A 212 0.15 -12.36 7.57
C LEU A 212 1.12 -11.28 8.02
N ASP A 213 0.59 -10.24 8.63
CA ASP A 213 1.38 -9.34 9.46
C ASP A 213 1.74 -10.00 10.79
N ASP A 214 2.44 -9.29 11.68
CA ASP A 214 2.87 -9.80 12.99
C ASP A 214 1.69 -10.25 13.88
N TYR A 215 0.45 -9.92 13.51
CA TYR A 215 -0.79 -10.26 14.23
C TYR A 215 -1.64 -11.29 13.49
N GLY A 216 -1.16 -11.85 12.40
CA GLY A 216 -1.88 -12.84 11.63
C GLY A 216 -2.93 -12.26 10.69
N HIS A 217 -2.81 -10.99 10.27
CA HIS A 217 -3.73 -10.40 9.30
C HIS A 217 -3.39 -10.85 7.87
N PRO A 218 -4.38 -11.24 7.07
CA PRO A 218 -4.15 -11.63 5.69
C PRO A 218 -3.84 -10.41 4.81
N LEU A 219 -3.11 -10.62 3.70
CA LEU A 219 -2.81 -9.58 2.71
C LEU A 219 -4.06 -8.90 2.15
N PHE A 220 -5.16 -9.63 2.02
CA PHE A 220 -6.45 -9.11 1.61
C PHE A 220 -7.46 -9.27 2.74
N ILE A 221 -7.80 -8.17 3.40
CA ILE A 221 -8.70 -8.17 4.55
C ILE A 221 -10.14 -7.98 4.07
N ALA A 222 -11.03 -8.94 4.41
CA ALA A 222 -12.45 -8.82 4.15
C ALA A 222 -13.13 -7.86 5.16
N SER A 223 -14.16 -7.13 4.71
CA SER A 223 -14.91 -6.18 5.56
C SER A 223 -15.74 -6.87 6.65
N ASN A 224 -16.15 -8.11 6.44
CA ASN A 224 -16.94 -8.87 7.40
C ASN A 224 -16.07 -9.42 8.53
N THR A 225 -16.18 -8.81 9.68
CA THR A 225 -15.51 -9.16 10.95
C THR A 225 -16.08 -10.40 11.65
N ALA A 226 -16.85 -11.24 10.98
CA ALA A 226 -17.32 -12.49 11.58
C ALA A 226 -16.18 -13.47 11.92
N ASP A 227 -15.04 -13.32 11.21
CA ASP A 227 -13.82 -14.06 11.54
C ASP A 227 -12.86 -13.17 12.35
N GLN A 228 -13.13 -13.00 13.63
CA GLN A 228 -12.07 -12.67 14.56
C GLN A 228 -11.11 -13.87 14.57
N PRO A 229 -9.81 -13.71 14.24
CA PRO A 229 -8.86 -14.76 14.56
C PRO A 229 -8.96 -15.00 16.07
N ALA A 230 -9.23 -16.25 16.47
CA ALA A 230 -9.21 -16.63 17.86
C ALA A 230 -7.84 -16.22 18.43
N ALA A 231 -7.86 -15.45 19.51
CA ALA A 231 -6.62 -15.10 20.21
C ALA A 231 -5.81 -16.38 20.43
N PRO A 232 -4.47 -16.37 20.19
CA PRO A 232 -3.66 -17.57 20.37
C PRO A 232 -3.90 -18.10 21.79
N GLU A 233 -4.36 -19.34 21.90
CA GLU A 233 -4.50 -20.00 23.19
C GLU A 233 -3.16 -19.97 23.90
N ARG A 234 -3.07 -19.14 24.93
CA ARG A 234 -1.93 -19.19 25.85
C ARG A 234 -1.80 -20.62 26.33
N ALA A 235 -0.76 -21.31 25.90
CA ALA A 235 -0.42 -22.63 26.43
C ALA A 235 -0.47 -22.54 27.94
N ARG A 236 -1.47 -23.16 28.54
CA ARG A 236 -1.53 -23.34 30.00
C ARG A 236 -0.37 -24.25 30.34
N SER A 237 0.71 -23.65 30.82
CA SER A 237 1.79 -24.37 31.48
C SER A 237 1.14 -25.18 32.62
N ALA A 238 1.06 -26.48 32.42
CA ALA A 238 0.72 -27.43 33.48
C ALA A 238 1.85 -27.43 34.48
N ALA A 239 1.64 -26.77 35.59
CA ALA A 239 2.41 -27.03 36.80
C ALA A 239 2.03 -28.42 37.30
N ARG A 240 2.99 -29.33 37.36
CA ARG A 240 3.11 -30.42 38.32
C ARG A 240 4.60 -30.62 38.63
#